data_c8ced78c98080ad3880103ee98bd00fb
#
_entry.id   c8ced78c98080ad3880103ee98bd00fb
#
_cell.length_a   1.000
_cell.length_b   1.000
_cell.length_c   1.000
_cell.angle_alpha   90.00
_cell.angle_beta   90.00
_cell.angle_gamma   90.00
#
_symmetry.space_group_name_H-M   'P 1'
#
loop_
_entity.id
_entity.type
_entity.pdbx_description
1 polymer ?
#
loop_
_entity_poly.entity_id
_entity_poly.type
_entity_poly.pdbx_seq_one_letter_code
_entity_poly.pdbx_strand_id
1 'polypeptide(L)'
;MENCQVGVFAAYASRHGYALVDKRLFLPEAWLTDASAARRARCNVPTEVTFQSKPQLAATMLQAIVHAGLLPFKYVVADCLYGNSPTFLDAIDACVGITALVAIPAETRCWLQRPRTADQHYRYKGEARAKRVVEPDSAPCMVATVAASLPASSWYRRKVSEGTKGPIVYEFARQRVTLCREGLPDRTVWLVLKRTVSAAPSYAYAISNAPASTPLSTLVWLSGLRWAVEQCFEESKTELGMAHYEVRKYAGWHHHMLTTMLAHFFLWHLKLRLGKKSPSSDRVAAAHDLRGRLTPTEIYE
;
A
#
# COMPACT_ATOMS: atom_id res chain seq x y z
N MET A 1 -11.16 25.96 8.01
CA MET A 1 -10.58 24.88 7.18
C MET A 1 -9.19 25.36 6.79
N GLU A 2 -8.15 24.73 7.31
CA GLU A 2 -6.79 25.11 7.00
C GLU A 2 -6.46 24.81 5.53
N ASN A 3 -5.68 25.71 4.90
CA ASN A 3 -5.19 25.48 3.54
C ASN A 3 -4.15 24.36 3.58
N CYS A 4 -4.50 23.18 3.10
CA CYS A 4 -3.56 22.07 2.96
C CYS A 4 -3.50 21.57 1.52
N GLN A 5 -2.35 21.06 1.13
CA GLN A 5 -2.14 20.37 -0.14
C GLN A 5 -1.84 18.90 0.16
N VAL A 6 -2.49 18.03 -0.57
CA VAL A 6 -2.35 16.59 -0.39
C VAL A 6 -1.67 16.00 -1.61
N GLY A 7 -0.55 15.33 -1.39
CA GLY A 7 0.16 14.57 -2.43
C GLY A 7 0.04 13.07 -2.23
N VAL A 8 0.06 12.33 -3.31
CA VAL A 8 0.28 10.89 -3.36
C VAL A 8 1.70 10.65 -3.83
N PHE A 9 2.44 9.82 -3.11
CA PHE A 9 3.86 9.58 -3.38
C PHE A 9 4.15 8.09 -3.49
N ALA A 10 5.10 7.74 -4.34
CA ALA A 10 5.74 6.43 -4.39
C ALA A 10 7.15 6.52 -3.82
N ALA A 11 7.52 5.55 -2.97
CA ALA A 11 8.87 5.40 -2.46
C ALA A 11 9.46 4.09 -2.95
N TYR A 12 10.73 4.11 -3.29
CA TYR A 12 11.53 2.93 -3.58
C TYR A 12 12.41 2.60 -2.39
N ALA A 13 12.36 1.35 -1.91
CA ALA A 13 13.18 0.88 -0.82
C ALA A 13 14.04 -0.31 -1.27
N SER A 14 15.30 -0.31 -0.90
CA SER A 14 16.27 -1.37 -1.19
C SER A 14 17.19 -1.60 0.02
N ARG A 15 18.09 -2.58 -0.09
CA ARG A 15 19.14 -2.78 0.92
C ARG A 15 20.08 -1.59 1.09
N HIS A 16 20.12 -0.67 0.13
CA HIS A 16 21.01 0.49 0.14
C HIS A 16 20.36 1.74 0.71
N GLY A 17 19.05 1.73 0.90
CA GLY A 17 18.30 2.87 1.40
C GLY A 17 16.93 2.99 0.74
N TYR A 18 16.33 4.16 0.91
CA TYR A 18 15.00 4.47 0.41
C TYR A 18 14.93 5.90 -0.11
N ALA A 19 14.05 6.13 -1.08
CA ALA A 19 13.82 7.47 -1.63
C ALA A 19 12.40 7.58 -2.21
N LEU A 20 11.83 8.79 -2.21
CA LEU A 20 10.63 9.08 -2.98
C LEU A 20 11.00 9.14 -4.47
N VAL A 21 10.24 8.43 -5.31
CA VAL A 21 10.55 8.26 -6.74
C VAL A 21 9.49 8.85 -7.68
N ASP A 22 8.26 9.02 -7.20
CA ASP A 22 7.19 9.70 -7.95
C ASP A 22 6.22 10.41 -7.01
N LYS A 23 5.49 11.39 -7.55
CA LYS A 23 4.53 12.20 -6.83
C LYS A 23 3.37 12.65 -7.72
N ARG A 24 2.17 12.76 -7.13
CA ARG A 24 0.99 13.35 -7.78
C ARG A 24 0.30 14.29 -6.80
N LEU A 25 -0.10 15.46 -7.26
CA LEU A 25 -0.95 16.37 -6.46
C LEU A 25 -2.39 15.86 -6.53
N PHE A 26 -2.99 15.65 -5.36
CA PHE A 26 -4.42 15.36 -5.28
C PHE A 26 -5.20 16.65 -5.28
N LEU A 27 -6.06 16.83 -6.28
CA LEU A 27 -7.04 17.91 -6.34
C LEU A 27 -8.43 17.35 -6.02
N PRO A 28 -9.09 17.81 -4.94
CA PRO A 28 -10.48 17.41 -4.66
C PRO A 28 -11.40 17.71 -5.83
N GLU A 29 -12.44 16.91 -6.04
CA GLU A 29 -13.39 17.06 -7.14
C GLU A 29 -13.99 18.46 -7.21
N ALA A 30 -14.28 19.08 -6.06
CA ALA A 30 -14.78 20.45 -5.97
C ALA A 30 -13.85 21.51 -6.60
N TRP A 31 -12.56 21.21 -6.77
CA TRP A 31 -11.62 22.07 -7.49
C TRP A 31 -11.78 21.99 -9.00
N LEU A 32 -12.37 20.94 -9.53
CA LEU A 32 -12.47 20.64 -10.96
C LEU A 32 -13.86 20.97 -11.54
N THR A 33 -14.76 21.53 -10.72
CA THR A 33 -16.06 22.04 -11.15
C THR A 33 -15.95 23.43 -11.78
N ASP A 34 -16.96 23.85 -12.56
CA ASP A 34 -17.03 25.19 -13.18
C ASP A 34 -16.98 26.31 -12.14
N ALA A 35 -17.60 26.10 -10.98
CA ALA A 35 -17.55 27.06 -9.87
C ALA A 35 -16.12 27.37 -9.38
N SER A 36 -15.17 26.49 -9.63
CA SER A 36 -13.74 26.66 -9.27
C SER A 36 -12.86 27.09 -10.45
N ALA A 37 -13.41 27.37 -11.63
CA ALA A 37 -12.63 27.70 -12.83
C ALA A 37 -11.68 28.91 -12.62
N ALA A 38 -12.17 30.00 -12.02
CA ALA A 38 -11.35 31.17 -11.72
C ALA A 38 -10.22 30.86 -10.72
N ARG A 39 -10.45 29.95 -9.76
CA ARG A 39 -9.42 29.49 -8.80
C ARG A 39 -8.36 28.66 -9.51
N ARG A 40 -8.75 27.70 -10.38
CA ARG A 40 -7.81 26.90 -11.19
C ARG A 40 -6.94 27.80 -12.08
N ALA A 41 -7.54 28.73 -12.80
CA ALA A 41 -6.80 29.68 -13.66
C ALA A 41 -5.77 30.47 -12.84
N ARG A 42 -6.16 31.00 -11.68
CA ARG A 42 -5.28 31.73 -10.77
C ARG A 42 -4.13 30.91 -10.22
N CYS A 43 -4.34 29.59 -10.02
CA CYS A 43 -3.32 28.65 -9.57
C CYS A 43 -2.52 28.02 -10.72
N ASN A 44 -2.83 28.35 -11.97
CA ASN A 44 -2.23 27.79 -13.19
C ASN A 44 -2.35 26.26 -13.21
N VAL A 45 -3.51 25.71 -12.83
CA VAL A 45 -3.79 24.28 -12.98
C VAL A 45 -4.03 24.00 -14.47
N PRO A 46 -3.29 23.05 -15.08
CA PRO A 46 -3.48 22.71 -16.49
C PRO A 46 -4.91 22.28 -16.78
N THR A 47 -5.43 22.61 -17.97
CA THR A 47 -6.81 22.34 -18.38
C THR A 47 -7.10 20.85 -18.57
N GLU A 48 -6.08 20.05 -18.89
CA GLU A 48 -6.15 18.60 -19.05
C GLU A 48 -6.23 17.83 -17.71
N VAL A 49 -6.04 18.50 -16.58
CA VAL A 49 -6.14 17.85 -15.26
C VAL A 49 -7.59 17.53 -14.96
N THR A 50 -7.88 16.26 -14.85
CA THR A 50 -9.20 15.70 -14.48
C THR A 50 -9.17 15.15 -13.05
N PHE A 51 -10.36 14.95 -12.47
CA PHE A 51 -10.46 14.35 -11.14
C PHE A 51 -9.97 12.91 -11.16
N GLN A 52 -9.09 12.63 -10.21
CA GLN A 52 -8.66 11.28 -9.86
C GLN A 52 -8.64 11.15 -8.34
N SER A 53 -9.23 10.08 -7.83
CA SER A 53 -9.08 9.73 -6.41
C SER A 53 -7.62 9.36 -6.09
N LYS A 54 -7.23 9.44 -4.81
CA LYS A 54 -5.86 9.07 -4.41
C LYS A 54 -5.46 7.65 -4.84
N PRO A 55 -6.33 6.62 -4.74
CA PRO A 55 -6.02 5.29 -5.28
C PRO A 55 -5.86 5.25 -6.79
N GLN A 56 -6.63 6.04 -7.56
CA GLN A 56 -6.44 6.14 -9.02
C GLN A 56 -5.10 6.79 -9.37
N LEU A 57 -4.71 7.86 -8.66
CA LEU A 57 -3.38 8.46 -8.81
C LEU A 57 -2.27 7.46 -8.52
N ALA A 58 -2.40 6.66 -7.44
CA ALA A 58 -1.42 5.64 -7.10
C ALA A 58 -1.37 4.51 -8.14
N ALA A 59 -2.52 4.08 -8.68
CA ALA A 59 -2.60 3.09 -9.75
C ALA A 59 -1.87 3.58 -11.01
N THR A 60 -2.14 4.82 -11.42
CA THR A 60 -1.46 5.47 -12.58
C THR A 60 0.05 5.58 -12.35
N MET A 61 0.49 5.94 -11.13
CA MET A 61 1.91 5.99 -10.78
C MET A 61 2.56 4.61 -10.87
N LEU A 62 1.94 3.58 -10.30
CA LEU A 62 2.44 2.21 -10.36
C LEU A 62 2.61 1.74 -11.81
N GLN A 63 1.59 1.94 -12.64
CA GLN A 63 1.63 1.59 -14.06
C GLN A 63 2.75 2.34 -14.80
N ALA A 64 2.93 3.64 -14.54
CA ALA A 64 3.99 4.43 -15.13
C ALA A 64 5.39 3.93 -14.72
N ILE A 65 5.59 3.60 -13.45
CA ILE A 65 6.86 3.06 -12.94
C ILE A 65 7.17 1.69 -13.57
N VAL A 66 6.17 0.81 -13.67
CA VAL A 66 6.32 -0.51 -14.31
C VAL A 66 6.63 -0.35 -15.80
N HIS A 67 5.89 0.52 -16.50
CA HIS A 67 6.09 0.77 -17.93
C HIS A 67 7.48 1.36 -18.23
N ALA A 68 7.96 2.26 -17.39
CA ALA A 68 9.28 2.85 -17.54
C ALA A 68 10.43 1.83 -17.39
N GLY A 69 10.24 0.76 -16.61
CA GLY A 69 11.21 -0.32 -16.44
C GLY A 69 12.55 0.09 -15.81
N LEU A 70 12.61 1.29 -15.21
CA LEU A 70 13.86 1.84 -14.68
C LEU A 70 14.20 1.38 -13.26
N LEU A 71 13.18 0.94 -12.50
CA LEU A 71 13.34 0.53 -11.11
C LEU A 71 13.16 -1.00 -11.00
N PRO A 72 14.19 -1.74 -10.55
CA PRO A 72 14.06 -3.16 -10.32
C PRO A 72 13.34 -3.41 -9.01
N PHE A 73 12.06 -3.81 -9.04
CA PHE A 73 11.30 -4.18 -7.85
C PHE A 73 10.40 -5.38 -8.12
N LYS A 74 10.16 -6.15 -7.07
CA LYS A 74 9.29 -7.34 -7.08
C LYS A 74 8.10 -7.17 -6.12
N TYR A 75 8.13 -6.16 -5.26
CA TYR A 75 7.18 -6.01 -4.17
C TYR A 75 6.56 -4.62 -4.15
N VAL A 76 5.26 -4.57 -3.87
CA VAL A 76 4.51 -3.33 -3.62
C VAL A 76 3.86 -3.43 -2.25
N VAL A 77 4.03 -2.39 -1.44
CA VAL A 77 3.34 -2.27 -0.15
C VAL A 77 2.56 -0.96 -0.13
N ALA A 78 1.34 -1.00 0.41
CA ALA A 78 0.49 0.18 0.49
C ALA A 78 -0.38 0.17 1.74
N ASP A 79 -0.91 1.33 2.11
CA ASP A 79 -1.77 1.46 3.27
C ASP A 79 -3.24 1.07 3.00
N CYS A 80 -4.06 1.22 4.03
CA CYS A 80 -5.46 0.83 4.03
C CYS A 80 -6.33 1.64 3.04
N LEU A 81 -5.95 2.89 2.73
CA LEU A 81 -6.66 3.69 1.73
C LEU A 81 -6.63 3.02 0.35
N TYR A 82 -5.48 2.45 0.00
CA TYR A 82 -5.27 1.79 -1.30
C TYR A 82 -5.82 0.37 -1.31
N GLY A 83 -5.71 -0.36 -0.19
CA GLY A 83 -6.24 -1.72 -0.07
C GLY A 83 -7.76 -1.82 -0.11
N ASN A 84 -8.46 -0.73 0.19
CA ASN A 84 -9.91 -0.63 0.06
C ASN A 84 -10.38 -0.21 -1.35
N SER A 85 -9.45 -0.03 -2.30
CA SER A 85 -9.76 0.42 -3.65
C SER A 85 -9.64 -0.73 -4.67
N PRO A 86 -10.75 -1.16 -5.29
CA PRO A 86 -10.70 -2.13 -6.37
C PRO A 86 -9.79 -1.69 -7.52
N THR A 87 -9.83 -0.42 -7.90
CA THR A 87 -8.99 0.15 -8.98
C THR A 87 -7.50 -0.03 -8.72
N PHE A 88 -7.04 0.20 -7.48
CA PHE A 88 -5.64 0.01 -7.13
C PHE A 88 -5.24 -1.47 -7.11
N LEU A 89 -6.11 -2.33 -6.56
CA LEU A 89 -5.88 -3.77 -6.54
C LEU A 89 -5.87 -4.37 -7.95
N ASP A 90 -6.75 -3.91 -8.84
CA ASP A 90 -6.78 -4.33 -10.24
C ASP A 90 -5.49 -3.88 -10.98
N ALA A 91 -4.97 -2.67 -10.68
CA ALA A 91 -3.70 -2.20 -11.22
C ALA A 91 -2.50 -3.04 -10.76
N ILE A 92 -2.49 -3.50 -9.51
CA ILE A 92 -1.47 -4.43 -8.99
C ILE A 92 -1.53 -5.76 -9.74
N ASP A 93 -2.73 -6.33 -9.90
CA ASP A 93 -2.89 -7.64 -10.57
C ASP A 93 -2.53 -7.60 -12.05
N ALA A 94 -2.65 -6.44 -12.69
CA ALA A 94 -2.18 -6.22 -14.06
C ALA A 94 -0.64 -6.18 -14.18
N CYS A 95 0.09 -6.02 -13.07
CA CYS A 95 1.55 -5.99 -13.05
C CYS A 95 2.10 -7.41 -12.87
N VAL A 96 2.48 -8.06 -13.97
CA VAL A 96 3.01 -9.43 -13.96
C VAL A 96 4.30 -9.52 -13.12
N GLY A 97 4.38 -10.55 -12.26
CA GLY A 97 5.56 -10.80 -11.42
C GLY A 97 5.66 -9.91 -10.17
N ILE A 98 4.70 -9.02 -9.93
CA ILE A 98 4.68 -8.17 -8.73
C ILE A 98 3.87 -8.84 -7.61
N THR A 99 4.50 -9.00 -6.46
CA THR A 99 3.85 -9.42 -5.22
C THR A 99 3.53 -8.20 -4.37
N ALA A 100 2.27 -8.07 -3.94
CA ALA A 100 1.85 -6.96 -3.10
C ALA A 100 1.47 -7.42 -1.69
N LEU A 101 1.68 -6.53 -0.73
CA LEU A 101 1.08 -6.59 0.60
C LEU A 101 0.40 -5.23 0.88
N VAL A 102 -0.91 -5.22 0.92
CA VAL A 102 -1.70 -3.99 1.05
C VAL A 102 -2.57 -4.07 2.31
N ALA A 103 -2.47 -3.07 3.17
CA ALA A 103 -3.31 -3.02 4.38
C ALA A 103 -4.78 -2.81 4.00
N ILE A 104 -5.68 -3.41 4.78
CA ILE A 104 -7.14 -3.34 4.57
C ILE A 104 -7.87 -3.03 5.87
N PRO A 105 -9.11 -2.48 5.80
CA PRO A 105 -9.97 -2.27 6.96
C PRO A 105 -10.40 -3.58 7.63
N ALA A 106 -10.73 -3.51 8.92
CA ALA A 106 -11.22 -4.64 9.72
C ALA A 106 -12.57 -5.20 9.21
N GLU A 107 -13.39 -4.34 8.64
CA GLU A 107 -14.72 -4.63 8.07
C GLU A 107 -14.67 -5.19 6.64
N THR A 108 -13.49 -5.34 6.04
CA THR A 108 -13.34 -5.96 4.71
C THR A 108 -13.99 -7.34 4.71
N ARG A 109 -14.87 -7.57 3.73
CA ARG A 109 -15.64 -8.81 3.62
C ARG A 109 -14.91 -9.87 2.82
N CYS A 110 -14.96 -11.11 3.29
CA CYS A 110 -14.35 -12.24 2.62
C CYS A 110 -15.07 -13.56 2.93
N TRP A 111 -14.71 -14.60 2.19
CA TRP A 111 -15.04 -15.99 2.48
C TRP A 111 -13.77 -16.80 2.75
N LEU A 112 -13.84 -17.73 3.69
CA LEU A 112 -12.75 -18.69 3.94
C LEU A 112 -12.59 -19.69 2.79
N GLN A 113 -13.70 -20.03 2.14
CA GLN A 113 -13.74 -20.84 0.92
C GLN A 113 -14.50 -20.06 -0.15
N ARG A 114 -14.07 -20.20 -1.42
CA ARG A 114 -14.75 -19.52 -2.53
C ARG A 114 -16.17 -20.05 -2.66
N PRO A 115 -17.21 -19.21 -2.51
CA PRO A 115 -18.58 -19.65 -2.63
C PRO A 115 -18.92 -19.95 -4.10
N ARG A 116 -19.90 -20.80 -4.29
CA ARG A 116 -20.51 -21.01 -5.61
C ARG A 116 -21.39 -19.84 -5.97
N THR A 117 -21.50 -19.58 -7.27
CA THR A 117 -22.36 -18.52 -7.82
C THR A 117 -23.27 -19.10 -8.88
N ALA A 118 -24.50 -18.59 -8.94
CA ALA A 118 -25.50 -18.95 -9.94
C ALA A 118 -26.09 -17.70 -10.59
N ASP A 119 -26.66 -17.84 -11.77
CA ASP A 119 -27.35 -16.75 -12.44
C ASP A 119 -28.84 -16.78 -12.02
N GLN A 120 -29.28 -15.74 -11.29
CA GLN A 120 -30.67 -15.54 -10.92
C GLN A 120 -31.38 -14.77 -12.02
N HIS A 121 -32.34 -15.41 -12.67
CA HIS A 121 -33.15 -14.78 -13.70
C HIS A 121 -34.33 -14.01 -13.09
N TYR A 122 -34.58 -12.80 -13.54
CA TYR A 122 -35.69 -11.96 -13.13
C TYR A 122 -36.21 -11.09 -14.27
N ARG A 123 -37.39 -10.52 -14.12
CA ARG A 123 -37.94 -9.56 -15.08
C ARG A 123 -37.90 -8.14 -14.49
N TYR A 124 -37.45 -7.19 -15.27
CA TYR A 124 -37.47 -5.77 -14.93
C TYR A 124 -38.07 -4.99 -16.10
N LYS A 125 -39.17 -4.26 -15.85
CA LYS A 125 -39.93 -3.53 -16.86
C LYS A 125 -40.32 -4.39 -18.08
N GLY A 126 -40.69 -5.67 -17.84
CA GLY A 126 -41.08 -6.62 -18.90
C GLY A 126 -39.93 -7.34 -19.59
N GLU A 127 -38.67 -6.88 -19.44
CA GLU A 127 -37.48 -7.49 -20.01
C GLU A 127 -36.93 -8.61 -19.13
N ALA A 128 -36.52 -9.73 -19.72
CA ALA A 128 -35.81 -10.78 -19.02
C ALA A 128 -34.36 -10.34 -18.74
N ARG A 129 -33.95 -10.42 -17.49
CA ARG A 129 -32.58 -10.09 -17.02
C ARG A 129 -32.03 -11.21 -16.17
N ALA A 130 -30.71 -11.33 -16.14
CA ALA A 130 -29.99 -12.22 -15.25
C ALA A 130 -29.03 -11.41 -14.36
N LYS A 131 -28.93 -11.80 -13.10
CA LYS A 131 -27.96 -11.25 -12.15
C LYS A 131 -27.20 -12.41 -11.53
N ARG A 132 -25.87 -12.33 -11.50
CA ARG A 132 -25.04 -13.28 -10.78
C ARG A 132 -25.20 -13.08 -9.28
N VAL A 133 -25.43 -14.17 -8.55
CA VAL A 133 -25.64 -14.17 -7.10
C VAL A 133 -24.85 -15.31 -6.47
N VAL A 134 -24.51 -15.15 -5.20
CA VAL A 134 -23.93 -16.22 -4.36
C VAL A 134 -25.06 -17.12 -3.85
N GLU A 135 -24.79 -18.41 -3.73
CA GLU A 135 -25.74 -19.36 -3.15
C GLU A 135 -26.14 -18.96 -1.72
N PRO A 136 -27.42 -19.21 -1.30
CA PRO A 136 -28.03 -18.60 -0.11
C PRO A 136 -27.24 -18.78 1.20
N ASP A 137 -26.60 -19.92 1.43
CA ASP A 137 -25.94 -20.25 2.70
C ASP A 137 -24.47 -19.79 2.80
N SER A 138 -24.04 -18.92 1.88
CA SER A 138 -22.64 -18.50 1.75
C SER A 138 -22.45 -17.01 2.01
N ALA A 139 -22.87 -16.50 3.17
CA ALA A 139 -22.63 -15.11 3.54
C ALA A 139 -21.14 -14.82 3.78
N PRO A 140 -20.59 -13.68 3.29
CA PRO A 140 -19.24 -13.29 3.60
C PRO A 140 -19.11 -12.81 5.04
N CYS A 141 -18.00 -13.11 5.71
CA CYS A 141 -17.66 -12.60 7.03
C CYS A 141 -16.64 -11.44 6.94
N MET A 142 -16.48 -10.69 8.03
CA MET A 142 -15.44 -9.67 8.14
C MET A 142 -14.08 -10.31 8.42
N VAL A 143 -12.98 -9.72 7.92
CA VAL A 143 -11.63 -10.19 8.24
C VAL A 143 -11.32 -10.13 9.73
N ALA A 144 -11.94 -9.20 10.47
CA ALA A 144 -11.85 -9.15 11.93
C ALA A 144 -12.44 -10.41 12.59
N THR A 145 -13.56 -10.93 12.08
CA THR A 145 -14.17 -12.17 12.54
C THR A 145 -13.26 -13.37 12.27
N VAL A 146 -12.63 -13.42 11.10
CA VAL A 146 -11.62 -14.44 10.78
C VAL A 146 -10.47 -14.39 11.78
N ALA A 147 -9.93 -13.21 12.09
CA ALA A 147 -8.84 -13.05 13.06
C ALA A 147 -9.24 -13.54 14.46
N ALA A 148 -10.46 -13.25 14.90
CA ALA A 148 -10.98 -13.67 16.20
C ALA A 148 -11.22 -15.19 16.31
N SER A 149 -11.52 -15.87 15.20
CA SER A 149 -11.78 -17.31 15.15
C SER A 149 -10.51 -18.17 15.07
N LEU A 150 -9.33 -17.57 14.78
CA LEU A 150 -8.10 -18.33 14.66
C LEU A 150 -7.61 -18.85 16.02
N PRO A 151 -7.26 -20.15 16.12
CA PRO A 151 -6.72 -20.72 17.36
C PRO A 151 -5.35 -20.11 17.70
N ALA A 152 -4.97 -20.14 18.97
CA ALA A 152 -3.69 -19.59 19.43
C ALA A 152 -2.48 -20.20 18.71
N SER A 153 -2.55 -21.45 18.30
CA SER A 153 -1.52 -22.17 17.53
C SER A 153 -1.26 -21.59 16.13
N SER A 154 -2.18 -20.80 15.59
CA SER A 154 -2.02 -20.14 14.28
C SER A 154 -1.20 -18.85 14.35
N TRP A 155 -0.89 -18.37 15.55
CA TRP A 155 -0.17 -17.11 15.77
C TRP A 155 1.30 -17.35 16.09
N TYR A 156 2.17 -16.70 15.32
CA TYR A 156 3.61 -16.84 15.42
C TYR A 156 4.25 -15.50 15.79
N ARG A 157 4.99 -15.48 16.90
CA ARG A 157 5.79 -14.31 17.29
C ARG A 157 6.92 -14.08 16.31
N ARG A 158 7.03 -12.85 15.82
CA ARG A 158 8.08 -12.42 14.89
C ARG A 158 8.58 -11.02 15.27
N LYS A 159 9.90 -10.87 15.24
CA LYS A 159 10.56 -9.58 15.31
C LYS A 159 10.45 -8.91 13.94
N VAL A 160 9.99 -7.66 13.92
CA VAL A 160 9.82 -6.87 12.69
C VAL A 160 10.97 -5.89 12.51
N SER A 161 11.47 -5.29 13.59
CA SER A 161 12.58 -4.34 13.57
C SER A 161 13.22 -4.19 14.95
N GLU A 162 14.40 -3.54 15.00
CA GLU A 162 14.94 -3.01 16.24
C GLU A 162 14.34 -1.65 16.54
N GLY A 163 13.89 -1.45 17.76
CA GLY A 163 13.43 -0.16 18.25
C GLY A 163 14.44 0.42 19.26
N THR A 164 14.32 1.70 19.58
CA THR A 164 15.16 2.37 20.60
C THR A 164 15.03 1.76 22.00
N LYS A 165 13.91 1.06 22.26
CA LYS A 165 13.62 0.41 23.56
C LYS A 165 13.71 -1.13 23.48
N GLY A 166 14.38 -1.68 22.45
CA GLY A 166 14.51 -3.11 22.22
C GLY A 166 13.72 -3.59 21.00
N PRO A 167 13.69 -4.92 20.73
CA PRO A 167 13.09 -5.49 19.54
C PRO A 167 11.58 -5.25 19.48
N ILE A 168 11.11 -4.79 18.33
CA ILE A 168 9.66 -4.64 18.05
C ILE A 168 9.12 -5.98 17.60
N VAL A 169 8.29 -6.60 18.45
CA VAL A 169 7.73 -7.94 18.26
C VAL A 169 6.22 -7.87 18.12
N TYR A 170 5.71 -8.59 17.14
CA TYR A 170 4.27 -8.80 16.94
C TYR A 170 3.98 -10.29 16.77
N GLU A 171 2.73 -10.66 16.93
CA GLU A 171 2.22 -11.97 16.53
C GLU A 171 1.56 -11.86 15.15
N PHE A 172 1.87 -12.83 14.27
CA PHE A 172 1.36 -12.90 12.92
C PHE A 172 0.64 -14.21 12.68
N ALA A 173 -0.44 -14.15 11.92
CA ALA A 173 -1.12 -15.30 11.35
C ALA A 173 -1.43 -15.04 9.88
N ARG A 174 -1.74 -16.09 9.13
CA ARG A 174 -2.22 -15.95 7.74
C ARG A 174 -3.29 -16.98 7.43
N GLN A 175 -4.22 -16.57 6.56
CA GLN A 175 -5.31 -17.42 6.07
C GLN A 175 -5.56 -17.16 4.60
N ARG A 176 -5.82 -18.19 3.80
CA ARG A 176 -6.31 -17.99 2.42
C ARG A 176 -7.78 -17.62 2.49
N VAL A 177 -8.14 -16.54 1.81
CA VAL A 177 -9.52 -16.04 1.75
C VAL A 177 -9.87 -15.60 0.33
N THR A 178 -11.14 -15.64 -0.02
CA THR A 178 -11.67 -15.01 -1.23
C THR A 178 -12.32 -13.69 -0.85
N LEU A 179 -11.87 -12.57 -1.44
CA LEU A 179 -12.45 -11.26 -1.16
C LEU A 179 -13.86 -11.14 -1.73
N CYS A 180 -14.68 -10.33 -1.07
CA CYS A 180 -16.01 -9.96 -1.53
C CYS A 180 -15.96 -8.60 -2.22
N ARG A 181 -16.37 -8.55 -3.49
CA ARG A 181 -16.53 -7.32 -4.27
C ARG A 181 -17.97 -7.22 -4.75
N GLU A 182 -18.70 -6.20 -4.31
CA GLU A 182 -20.10 -5.98 -4.70
C GLU A 182 -21.01 -7.20 -4.43
N GLY A 183 -20.74 -7.94 -3.34
CA GLY A 183 -21.48 -9.14 -2.98
C GLY A 183 -21.08 -10.41 -3.72
N LEU A 184 -20.10 -10.37 -4.61
CA LEU A 184 -19.60 -11.50 -5.39
C LEU A 184 -18.17 -11.88 -5.00
N PRO A 185 -17.79 -13.17 -5.20
CA PRO A 185 -16.42 -13.61 -4.97
C PRO A 185 -15.46 -13.03 -6.02
N ASP A 186 -14.48 -12.28 -5.54
CA ASP A 186 -13.41 -11.68 -6.34
C ASP A 186 -12.15 -12.58 -6.32
N ARG A 187 -10.99 -12.03 -6.01
CA ARG A 187 -9.70 -12.70 -5.97
C ARG A 187 -9.50 -13.53 -4.70
N THR A 188 -8.75 -14.62 -4.81
CA THR A 188 -8.31 -15.39 -3.66
C THR A 188 -6.88 -14.98 -3.28
N VAL A 189 -6.71 -14.50 -2.04
CA VAL A 189 -5.49 -13.87 -1.54
C VAL A 189 -5.05 -14.46 -0.20
N TRP A 190 -3.83 -14.16 0.23
CA TRP A 190 -3.46 -14.29 1.62
C TRP A 190 -4.06 -13.13 2.41
N LEU A 191 -4.84 -13.42 3.44
CA LEU A 191 -5.12 -12.52 4.54
C LEU A 191 -3.98 -12.66 5.54
N VAL A 192 -3.26 -11.56 5.76
CA VAL A 192 -2.14 -11.47 6.71
C VAL A 192 -2.62 -10.68 7.91
N LEU A 193 -2.54 -11.30 9.06
CA LEU A 193 -3.01 -10.79 10.33
C LEU A 193 -1.81 -10.47 11.21
N LYS A 194 -1.81 -9.29 11.81
CA LYS A 194 -0.80 -8.84 12.78
C LYS A 194 -1.51 -8.38 14.04
N ARG A 195 -0.97 -8.75 15.22
CA ARG A 195 -1.45 -8.20 16.49
C ARG A 195 -0.30 -7.87 17.44
N THR A 196 -0.54 -6.93 18.35
CA THR A 196 0.40 -6.61 19.42
C THR A 196 0.48 -7.73 20.44
N VAL A 197 1.66 -7.90 21.05
CA VAL A 197 1.87 -8.84 22.16
C VAL A 197 1.45 -8.15 23.46
N SER A 198 0.19 -8.20 23.80
CA SER A 198 -0.39 -7.57 25.00
C SER A 198 -1.65 -8.31 25.47
N ALA A 199 -2.11 -8.05 26.67
CA ALA A 199 -3.34 -8.63 27.21
C ALA A 199 -4.60 -8.19 26.41
N ALA A 200 -4.59 -6.97 25.85
CA ALA A 200 -5.60 -6.46 24.94
C ALA A 200 -4.94 -6.12 23.59
N PRO A 201 -4.78 -7.10 22.68
CA PRO A 201 -4.04 -6.89 21.44
C PRO A 201 -4.80 -5.98 20.47
N SER A 202 -4.08 -5.04 19.87
CA SER A 202 -4.54 -4.32 18.69
C SER A 202 -4.23 -5.12 17.44
N TYR A 203 -5.16 -5.11 16.47
CA TYR A 203 -5.05 -5.88 15.22
C TYR A 203 -4.79 -4.98 14.04
N ALA A 204 -4.02 -5.48 13.07
CA ALA A 204 -3.89 -4.92 11.74
C ALA A 204 -4.04 -6.03 10.69
N TYR A 205 -4.63 -5.68 9.56
CA TYR A 205 -5.04 -6.58 8.51
C TYR A 205 -4.40 -6.16 7.20
N ALA A 206 -3.91 -7.11 6.43
CA ALA A 206 -3.41 -6.88 5.09
C ALA A 206 -3.76 -8.05 4.18
N ILE A 207 -3.78 -7.81 2.88
CA ILE A 207 -3.94 -8.84 1.85
C ILE A 207 -2.71 -8.90 0.97
N SER A 208 -2.43 -10.09 0.44
CA SER A 208 -1.32 -10.30 -0.50
C SER A 208 -1.74 -11.25 -1.61
N ASN A 209 -1.39 -10.90 -2.86
CA ASN A 209 -1.51 -11.74 -4.04
C ASN A 209 -0.38 -12.78 -4.17
N ALA A 210 0.48 -12.88 -3.15
CA ALA A 210 1.59 -13.81 -3.13
C ALA A 210 1.14 -15.26 -3.43
N PRO A 211 1.98 -16.07 -4.12
CA PRO A 211 1.73 -17.49 -4.35
C PRO A 211 1.40 -18.25 -3.06
N ALA A 212 0.67 -19.36 -3.18
CA ALA A 212 0.29 -20.18 -2.04
C ALA A 212 1.51 -20.73 -1.26
N SER A 213 2.62 -20.97 -1.95
CA SER A 213 3.89 -21.44 -1.40
C SER A 213 4.68 -20.37 -0.63
N THR A 214 4.31 -19.08 -0.71
CA THR A 214 5.05 -18.00 -0.07
C THR A 214 5.09 -18.19 1.45
N PRO A 215 6.25 -18.23 2.09
CA PRO A 215 6.35 -18.42 3.54
C PRO A 215 5.84 -17.21 4.31
N LEU A 216 5.36 -17.42 5.55
CA LEU A 216 4.89 -16.34 6.43
C LEU A 216 6.00 -15.30 6.69
N SER A 217 7.26 -15.73 6.77
CA SER A 217 8.42 -14.84 6.97
C SER A 217 8.54 -13.76 5.90
N THR A 218 8.26 -14.08 4.63
CA THR A 218 8.22 -13.09 3.54
C THR A 218 7.12 -12.06 3.75
N LEU A 219 5.92 -12.49 4.13
CA LEU A 219 4.80 -11.58 4.39
C LEU A 219 5.05 -10.68 5.62
N VAL A 220 5.70 -11.22 6.65
CA VAL A 220 6.14 -10.45 7.82
C VAL A 220 7.17 -9.40 7.42
N TRP A 221 8.17 -9.78 6.62
CA TRP A 221 9.17 -8.85 6.10
C TRP A 221 8.54 -7.73 5.28
N LEU A 222 7.62 -8.07 4.35
CA LEU A 222 6.89 -7.07 3.57
C LEU A 222 6.13 -6.08 4.46
N SER A 223 5.53 -6.55 5.56
CA SER A 223 4.81 -5.66 6.48
C SER A 223 5.71 -4.60 7.14
N GLY A 224 7.00 -4.87 7.24
CA GLY A 224 8.00 -3.95 7.76
C GLY A 224 8.47 -2.90 6.74
N LEU A 225 8.34 -3.17 5.43
CA LEU A 225 8.84 -2.25 4.39
C LEU A 225 8.06 -0.93 4.31
N ARG A 226 6.82 -0.90 4.76
CA ARG A 226 5.99 0.32 4.77
C ARG A 226 6.62 1.46 5.58
N TRP A 227 7.42 1.12 6.58
CA TRP A 227 8.16 2.11 7.36
C TRP A 227 9.06 3.01 6.48
N ALA A 228 9.60 2.51 5.37
CA ALA A 228 10.51 3.28 4.51
C ALA A 228 9.86 4.56 3.94
N VAL A 229 8.57 4.52 3.55
CA VAL A 229 7.89 5.72 3.05
C VAL A 229 7.61 6.71 4.18
N GLU A 230 7.27 6.22 5.37
CA GLU A 230 7.07 7.05 6.57
C GLU A 230 8.37 7.80 6.91
N GLN A 231 9.51 7.10 6.83
CA GLN A 231 10.82 7.69 7.08
C GLN A 231 11.23 8.71 6.00
N CYS A 232 10.94 8.43 4.71
CA CYS A 232 11.12 9.44 3.66
C CYS A 232 10.39 10.74 3.99
N PHE A 233 9.14 10.65 4.47
CA PHE A 233 8.35 11.84 4.83
C PHE A 233 8.88 12.52 6.08
N GLU A 234 9.26 11.77 7.12
CA GLU A 234 9.84 12.33 8.34
C GLU A 234 11.10 13.13 7.99
N GLU A 235 12.08 12.53 7.35
CA GLU A 235 13.34 13.16 6.96
C GLU A 235 13.10 14.34 6.00
N SER A 236 12.22 14.21 5.01
CA SER A 236 11.94 15.29 4.06
C SER A 236 11.23 16.48 4.69
N LYS A 237 10.36 16.26 5.68
CA LYS A 237 9.64 17.33 6.38
C LYS A 237 10.49 18.01 7.44
N THR A 238 11.26 17.26 8.21
CA THR A 238 12.07 17.80 9.31
C THR A 238 13.34 18.46 8.82
N GLU A 239 14.04 17.82 7.85
CA GLU A 239 15.39 18.24 7.46
C GLU A 239 15.42 19.04 6.15
N LEU A 240 14.45 18.83 5.25
CA LEU A 240 14.50 19.36 3.89
C LEU A 240 13.38 20.33 3.55
N GLY A 241 12.56 20.70 4.53
CA GLY A 241 11.52 21.71 4.37
C GLY A 241 10.36 21.30 3.47
N MET A 242 10.09 20.02 3.26
CA MET A 242 8.97 19.56 2.43
C MET A 242 7.63 20.15 2.91
N ALA A 243 7.46 20.36 4.22
CA ALA A 243 6.26 20.95 4.79
C ALA A 243 6.23 22.50 4.76
N HIS A 244 7.33 23.17 4.39
CA HIS A 244 7.46 24.63 4.37
C HIS A 244 6.95 25.27 3.07
N TYR A 245 6.14 24.53 2.30
CA TYR A 245 5.58 25.03 1.05
C TYR A 245 4.41 26.01 1.28
N GLU A 246 4.57 27.24 0.84
CA GLU A 246 3.57 28.31 1.00
C GLU A 246 2.98 28.80 -0.34
N VAL A 247 3.61 28.44 -1.47
CA VAL A 247 3.21 28.89 -2.80
C VAL A 247 1.96 28.15 -3.28
N ARG A 248 1.03 28.88 -3.91
CA ARG A 248 -0.28 28.35 -4.33
C ARG A 248 -0.37 27.92 -5.80
N LYS A 249 0.71 28.06 -6.58
CA LYS A 249 0.74 27.69 -7.99
C LYS A 249 0.96 26.20 -8.18
N TYR A 250 0.26 25.61 -9.14
CA TYR A 250 0.38 24.18 -9.48
C TYR A 250 1.83 23.78 -9.80
N ALA A 251 2.46 24.52 -10.72
CA ALA A 251 3.86 24.26 -11.07
C ALA A 251 4.82 24.47 -9.88
N GLY A 252 4.53 25.44 -9.00
CA GLY A 252 5.33 25.68 -7.80
C GLY A 252 5.31 24.49 -6.83
N TRP A 253 4.16 23.85 -6.62
CA TRP A 253 4.05 22.64 -5.82
C TRP A 253 4.92 21.51 -6.42
N HIS A 254 4.79 21.27 -7.72
CA HIS A 254 5.55 20.24 -8.40
C HIS A 254 7.06 20.47 -8.33
N HIS A 255 7.49 21.73 -8.49
CA HIS A 255 8.90 22.13 -8.37
C HIS A 255 9.43 21.89 -6.96
N HIS A 256 8.73 22.40 -5.94
CA HIS A 256 9.14 22.26 -4.53
C HIS A 256 9.25 20.80 -4.11
N MET A 257 8.22 19.97 -4.41
CA MET A 257 8.26 18.55 -4.08
C MET A 257 9.39 17.81 -4.80
N LEU A 258 9.60 18.11 -6.10
CA LEU A 258 10.70 17.50 -6.86
C LEU A 258 12.07 17.87 -6.28
N THR A 259 12.28 19.14 -5.95
CA THR A 259 13.55 19.59 -5.37
C THR A 259 13.82 18.93 -4.02
N THR A 260 12.79 18.80 -3.16
CA THR A 260 12.91 18.10 -1.88
C THR A 260 13.22 16.61 -2.07
N MET A 261 12.56 15.94 -3.02
CA MET A 261 12.84 14.54 -3.33
C MET A 261 14.28 14.33 -3.82
N LEU A 262 14.76 15.22 -4.69
CA LEU A 262 16.15 15.20 -5.19
C LEU A 262 17.16 15.45 -4.06
N ALA A 263 16.89 16.41 -3.17
CA ALA A 263 17.73 16.67 -2.01
C ALA A 263 17.81 15.46 -1.09
N HIS A 264 16.68 14.80 -0.79
CA HIS A 264 16.64 13.58 0.01
C HIS A 264 17.47 12.45 -0.63
N PHE A 265 17.27 12.22 -1.93
CA PHE A 265 18.05 11.22 -2.68
C PHE A 265 19.54 11.54 -2.67
N PHE A 266 19.92 12.80 -2.87
CA PHE A 266 21.31 13.24 -2.85
C PHE A 266 21.98 13.00 -1.48
N LEU A 267 21.30 13.31 -0.38
CA LEU A 267 21.83 13.06 0.97
C LEU A 267 22.01 11.56 1.22
N TRP A 268 21.08 10.72 0.79
CA TRP A 268 21.23 9.27 0.83
C TRP A 268 22.43 8.78 0.01
N HIS A 269 22.61 9.32 -1.21
CA HIS A 269 23.73 8.99 -2.07
C HIS A 269 25.07 9.37 -1.42
N LEU A 270 25.18 10.57 -0.84
CA LEU A 270 26.36 11.00 -0.09
C LEU A 270 26.65 10.09 1.11
N LYS A 271 25.62 9.73 1.88
CA LYS A 271 25.76 8.84 3.02
C LYS A 271 26.32 7.47 2.64
N LEU A 272 25.84 6.90 1.55
CA LEU A 272 26.36 5.63 1.03
C LEU A 272 27.82 5.77 0.58
N ARG A 273 28.17 6.84 -0.16
CA ARG A 273 29.53 7.09 -0.63
C ARG A 273 30.52 7.34 0.51
N LEU A 274 30.10 8.02 1.56
CA LEU A 274 30.96 8.35 2.70
C LEU A 274 31.06 7.20 3.71
N GLY A 275 30.38 6.09 3.51
CA GLY A 275 30.43 4.90 4.36
C GLY A 275 29.90 5.12 5.79
N LYS A 276 29.20 6.20 6.06
CA LYS A 276 28.63 6.49 7.38
C LYS A 276 27.39 5.60 7.62
N LYS A 277 27.49 4.64 8.51
CA LYS A 277 26.33 3.92 9.05
C LYS A 277 25.45 4.91 9.81
N SER A 278 24.19 5.02 9.45
CA SER A 278 23.18 5.77 10.20
C SER A 278 22.33 4.80 11.01
N PRO A 279 21.81 5.21 12.17
CA PRO A 279 20.86 4.42 12.95
C PRO A 279 19.63 3.94 12.17
N SER A 280 19.23 4.67 11.12
CA SER A 280 18.14 4.27 10.21
C SER A 280 18.54 3.20 9.21
N SER A 281 19.83 3.10 8.81
CA SER A 281 20.30 2.01 7.95
C SER A 281 20.26 0.66 8.65
N ASP A 282 20.43 0.65 9.98
CA ASP A 282 20.33 -0.57 10.77
C ASP A 282 18.90 -1.10 10.82
N ARG A 283 17.87 -0.25 10.67
CA ARG A 283 16.47 -0.69 10.60
C ARG A 283 16.11 -1.31 9.24
N VAL A 284 16.64 -0.79 8.14
CA VAL A 284 16.51 -1.42 6.81
C VAL A 284 17.37 -2.68 6.75
N ALA A 285 18.56 -2.67 7.33
CA ALA A 285 19.44 -3.84 7.45
C ALA A 285 18.85 -4.90 8.39
N ALA A 286 18.19 -4.53 9.49
CA ALA A 286 17.54 -5.49 10.38
C ALA A 286 16.29 -6.13 9.74
N ALA A 287 15.55 -5.40 8.90
CA ALA A 287 14.55 -6.02 8.01
C ALA A 287 15.20 -7.00 7.00
N HIS A 288 16.49 -6.83 6.73
CA HIS A 288 17.28 -7.68 5.83
C HIS A 288 17.94 -8.87 6.56
N ASP A 289 18.26 -8.76 7.85
CA ASP A 289 18.95 -9.82 8.64
C ASP A 289 18.02 -11.00 8.96
N LEU A 290 16.71 -10.85 8.77
CA LEU A 290 15.79 -11.99 8.69
C LEU A 290 16.09 -12.93 7.50
N ARG A 291 16.99 -12.55 6.58
CA ARG A 291 17.54 -13.39 5.50
C ARG A 291 18.54 -14.44 5.93
N GLY A 292 19.03 -14.43 7.14
CA GLY A 292 19.99 -15.43 7.63
C GLY A 292 19.53 -16.89 7.56
N ARG A 293 18.36 -17.15 6.95
CA ARG A 293 17.81 -18.49 6.68
C ARG A 293 17.21 -18.67 5.27
N LEU A 294 17.33 -17.71 4.38
CA LEU A 294 17.00 -17.90 2.96
C LEU A 294 18.31 -17.85 2.18
N THR A 295 18.63 -18.91 1.48
CA THR A 295 19.85 -19.04 0.67
C THR A 295 19.92 -17.91 -0.36
N PRO A 296 21.14 -17.36 -0.65
CA PRO A 296 21.34 -16.23 -1.55
C PRO A 296 20.86 -16.42 -2.99
N THR A 297 20.54 -17.65 -3.39
CA THR A 297 20.25 -18.04 -4.77
C THR A 297 18.81 -17.73 -5.22
N GLU A 298 17.87 -17.47 -4.31
CA GLU A 298 16.45 -17.25 -4.67
C GLU A 298 16.06 -15.77 -4.77
N ILE A 299 17.01 -14.84 -4.70
CA ILE A 299 16.73 -13.41 -4.62
C ILE A 299 17.33 -12.60 -5.80
N TYR A 300 18.07 -13.27 -6.69
CA TYR A 300 18.82 -12.64 -7.79
C TYR A 300 18.59 -13.30 -9.17
N GLU A 301 17.33 -13.50 -9.56
CA GLU A 301 16.97 -13.64 -11.00
C GLU A 301 15.61 -13.00 -11.23
#